data_5dad46bcd7dd24355c6490a1ec99e714
#
_entry.id   5dad46bcd7dd24355c6490a1ec99e714
#
_cell.length_a   1.000
_cell.length_b   1.000
_cell.length_c   1.000
_cell.angle_alpha   90.00
_cell.angle_beta   90.00
_cell.angle_gamma   90.00
#
_symmetry.space_group_name_H-M   'P 1'
#
loop_
_entity.id
_entity.type
_entity.pdbx_description
1 polymer ?
#
loop_
_entity_poly.entity_id
_entity_poly.type
_entity_poly.pdbx_seq_one_letter_code
_entity_poly.pdbx_strand_id
1 'polypeptide(L)'
;MRIVVALGGNALLRRGQPMTAENQRENVRIAAKALAPITEGNQLVISHGNGPQVGLLALQSAAYEEVEAYPLDVLGAQTEGMIGYMIEQELGNLLPIEVPFATILTMVEVDPEDPAFQNPTKPIGPIYTHE
;
A
#
# COMPACT_ATOMS: atom_id res chain seq x y z
N MET A 1 11.73 19.75 11.53
CA MET A 1 10.28 19.93 11.22
C MET A 1 9.65 18.56 11.10
N ARG A 2 8.31 18.42 11.22
CA ARG A 2 7.61 17.17 10.89
C ARG A 2 6.96 17.36 9.53
N ILE A 3 7.25 16.46 8.59
CA ILE A 3 6.79 16.51 7.20
C ILE A 3 5.99 15.24 6.91
N VAL A 4 4.79 15.40 6.36
CA VAL A 4 3.95 14.30 5.93
C VAL A 4 3.95 14.27 4.40
N VAL A 5 4.26 13.12 3.82
CA VAL A 5 4.24 12.90 2.38
C VAL A 5 3.27 11.76 2.05
N ALA A 6 2.31 12.03 1.19
CA ALA A 6 1.39 11.02 0.69
C ALA A 6 1.87 10.47 -0.65
N LEU A 7 2.12 9.15 -0.70
CA LEU A 7 2.43 8.44 -1.93
C LEU A 7 1.14 7.92 -2.58
N GLY A 8 0.74 8.56 -3.67
CA GLY A 8 -0.40 8.11 -4.47
C GLY A 8 -0.11 6.81 -5.23
N GLY A 9 -1.15 6.18 -5.78
CA GLY A 9 -1.04 4.90 -6.49
C GLY A 9 0.04 4.86 -7.58
N ASN A 10 0.22 5.95 -8.33
CA ASN A 10 1.25 6.03 -9.37
C ASN A 10 2.70 6.04 -8.84
N ALA A 11 2.90 6.37 -7.56
CA ALA A 11 4.21 6.27 -6.92
C ALA A 11 4.59 4.82 -6.58
N LEU A 12 3.60 3.94 -6.47
CA LEU A 12 3.79 2.52 -6.17
C LEU A 12 3.67 1.64 -7.43
N LEU A 13 2.75 1.99 -8.33
CA LEU A 13 2.53 1.28 -9.59
C LEU A 13 2.08 2.26 -10.66
N ARG A 14 2.86 2.39 -11.73
CA ARG A 14 2.52 3.27 -12.84
C ARG A 14 1.41 2.65 -13.69
N ARG A 15 0.60 3.51 -14.29
CA ARG A 15 -0.48 3.06 -15.17
C ARG A 15 0.05 2.17 -16.30
N GLY A 16 -0.52 0.99 -16.46
CA GLY A 16 -0.14 0.02 -17.49
C GLY A 16 1.06 -0.86 -17.15
N GLN A 17 1.72 -0.66 -16.01
CA GLN A 17 2.76 -1.59 -15.55
C GLN A 17 2.13 -2.88 -14.99
N PRO A 18 2.71 -4.05 -15.28
CA PRO A 18 2.39 -5.28 -14.57
C PRO A 18 2.68 -5.14 -13.07
N MET A 19 1.79 -5.67 -12.24
CA MET A 19 1.87 -5.59 -10.78
C MET A 19 2.82 -6.65 -10.20
N THR A 20 4.05 -6.65 -10.66
CA THR A 20 5.11 -7.50 -10.14
C THR A 20 5.77 -6.85 -8.93
N ALA A 21 6.35 -7.64 -8.04
CA ALA A 21 7.12 -7.13 -6.91
C ALA A 21 8.30 -6.26 -7.38
N GLU A 22 8.91 -6.60 -8.51
CA GLU A 22 10.04 -5.87 -9.08
C GLU A 22 9.63 -4.46 -9.55
N ASN A 23 8.52 -4.35 -10.29
CA ASN A 23 8.00 -3.05 -10.75
C ASN A 23 7.63 -2.15 -9.57
N GLN A 24 6.96 -2.71 -8.57
CA GLN A 24 6.59 -1.97 -7.36
C GLN A 24 7.85 -1.49 -6.60
N ARG A 25 8.83 -2.36 -6.42
CA ARG A 25 10.09 -2.02 -5.77
C ARG A 25 10.85 -0.93 -6.53
N GLU A 26 10.92 -1.00 -7.85
CA GLU A 26 11.57 0.04 -8.65
C GLU A 26 10.88 1.40 -8.50
N ASN A 27 9.56 1.44 -8.50
CA ASN A 27 8.80 2.68 -8.28
C ASN A 27 9.03 3.24 -6.87
N VAL A 28 9.04 2.36 -5.84
CA VAL A 28 9.37 2.75 -4.46
C VAL A 28 10.78 3.28 -4.36
N ARG A 29 11.75 2.67 -5.06
CA ARG A 29 13.15 3.15 -5.11
C ARG A 29 13.25 4.56 -5.67
N ILE A 30 12.49 4.86 -6.72
CA ILE A 30 12.44 6.21 -7.30
C ILE A 30 11.86 7.19 -6.28
N ALA A 31 10.77 6.83 -5.60
CA ALA A 31 10.19 7.65 -4.54
C ALA A 31 11.16 7.86 -3.36
N ALA A 32 11.83 6.79 -2.92
CA ALA A 32 12.80 6.84 -1.83
C ALA A 32 13.96 7.81 -2.12
N LYS A 33 14.48 7.84 -3.36
CA LYS A 33 15.52 8.81 -3.76
C LYS A 33 15.06 10.26 -3.63
N ALA A 34 13.79 10.53 -3.88
CA ALA A 34 13.22 11.86 -3.71
C ALA A 34 12.94 12.20 -2.23
N LEU A 35 12.62 11.19 -1.41
CA LEU A 35 12.27 11.35 -0.01
C LEU A 35 13.48 11.41 0.92
N ALA A 36 14.55 10.68 0.61
CA ALA A 36 15.72 10.59 1.47
C ALA A 36 16.29 11.97 1.87
N PRO A 37 16.46 12.95 0.97
CA PRO A 37 16.97 14.27 1.35
C PRO A 37 16.04 15.02 2.33
N ILE A 38 14.73 14.71 2.35
CA ILE A 38 13.76 15.36 3.23
C ILE A 38 13.99 14.97 4.69
N THR A 39 14.58 13.81 4.95
CA THR A 39 14.84 13.33 6.31
C THR A 39 15.93 14.13 7.02
N GLU A 40 16.78 14.87 6.29
CA GLU A 40 17.84 15.64 6.88
C GLU A 40 17.29 16.77 7.76
N GLY A 41 17.46 16.65 9.06
CA GLY A 41 16.95 17.59 10.05
C GLY A 41 15.43 17.59 10.23
N ASN A 42 14.71 16.61 9.66
CA ASN A 42 13.25 16.51 9.74
C ASN A 42 12.80 15.12 10.19
N GLN A 43 11.58 15.09 10.75
CA GLN A 43 10.83 13.85 10.95
C GLN A 43 9.93 13.64 9.72
N LEU A 44 10.12 12.54 9.01
CA LEU A 44 9.32 12.18 7.83
C LEU A 44 8.24 11.17 8.21
N VAL A 45 7.00 11.46 7.86
CA VAL A 45 5.88 10.52 7.92
C VAL A 45 5.42 10.26 6.49
N ILE A 46 5.35 9.00 6.10
CA ILE A 46 4.89 8.59 4.77
C ILE A 46 3.54 7.91 4.92
N SER A 47 2.54 8.38 4.18
CA SER A 47 1.27 7.67 4.01
C SER A 47 1.14 7.18 2.57
N HIS A 48 0.43 6.08 2.37
CA HIS A 48 0.24 5.51 1.04
C HIS A 48 -1.13 4.85 0.89
N GLY A 49 -1.58 4.66 -0.35
CA GLY A 49 -2.71 3.82 -0.67
C GLY A 49 -2.25 2.39 -1.03
N ASN A 50 -3.21 1.48 -1.20
CA ASN A 50 -2.97 0.07 -1.48
C ASN A 50 -3.98 -0.57 -2.46
N GLY A 51 -4.83 0.23 -3.10
CA GLY A 51 -5.96 -0.28 -3.91
C GLY A 51 -5.58 -1.37 -4.93
N PRO A 52 -4.59 -1.16 -5.81
CA PRO A 52 -4.17 -2.21 -6.75
C PRO A 52 -3.64 -3.47 -6.05
N GLN A 53 -2.89 -3.30 -4.97
CA GLN A 53 -2.25 -4.40 -4.23
C GLN A 53 -3.29 -5.28 -3.52
N VAL A 54 -4.24 -4.67 -2.83
CA VAL A 54 -5.31 -5.41 -2.16
C VAL A 54 -6.22 -6.11 -3.17
N GLY A 55 -6.46 -5.50 -4.34
CA GLY A 55 -7.18 -6.15 -5.43
C GLY A 55 -6.47 -7.42 -5.94
N LEU A 56 -5.15 -7.38 -6.11
CA LEU A 56 -4.36 -8.57 -6.48
C LEU A 56 -4.46 -9.66 -5.41
N LEU A 57 -4.29 -9.31 -4.13
CA LEU A 57 -4.39 -10.28 -3.04
C LEU A 57 -5.80 -10.90 -2.94
N ALA A 58 -6.85 -10.13 -3.20
CA ALA A 58 -8.21 -10.64 -3.25
C ALA A 58 -8.37 -11.71 -4.34
N LEU A 59 -7.82 -11.47 -5.54
CA LEU A 59 -7.83 -12.46 -6.63
C LEU A 59 -7.01 -13.71 -6.27
N GLN A 60 -5.83 -13.54 -5.68
CA GLN A 60 -4.98 -14.65 -5.25
C GLN A 60 -5.66 -15.48 -4.16
N SER A 61 -6.30 -14.81 -3.19
CA SER A 61 -7.04 -15.47 -2.12
C SER A 61 -8.24 -16.27 -2.67
N ALA A 62 -8.97 -15.70 -3.62
CA ALA A 62 -10.10 -16.37 -4.26
C ALA A 62 -9.68 -17.54 -5.16
N ALA A 63 -8.46 -17.53 -5.69
CA ALA A 63 -7.94 -18.62 -6.53
C ALA A 63 -7.49 -19.86 -5.73
N TYR A 64 -7.31 -19.74 -4.43
CA TYR A 64 -6.98 -20.87 -3.56
C TYR A 64 -8.26 -21.41 -2.91
N GLU A 65 -8.84 -22.41 -3.51
CA GLU A 65 -10.17 -22.93 -3.20
C GLU A 65 -10.24 -23.82 -1.93
N GLU A 66 -9.09 -24.22 -1.36
CA GLU A 66 -9.05 -25.10 -0.18
C GLU A 66 -9.46 -24.39 1.12
N VAL A 67 -9.41 -23.06 1.16
CA VAL A 67 -9.82 -22.24 2.29
C VAL A 67 -10.66 -21.06 1.81
N GLU A 68 -11.54 -20.59 2.69
CA GLU A 68 -12.31 -19.37 2.42
C GLU A 68 -11.38 -18.16 2.22
N ALA A 69 -11.73 -17.31 1.26
CA ALA A 69 -10.96 -16.09 1.00
C ALA A 69 -10.93 -15.18 2.24
N TYR A 70 -9.77 -14.61 2.51
CA TYR A 70 -9.61 -13.70 3.64
C TYR A 70 -10.45 -12.43 3.47
N PRO A 71 -11.01 -11.89 4.56
CA PRO A 71 -11.78 -10.66 4.50
C PRO A 71 -10.91 -9.48 4.08
N LEU A 72 -11.53 -8.47 3.48
CA LEU A 72 -10.83 -7.38 2.81
C LEU A 72 -9.96 -6.52 3.75
N ASP A 73 -10.36 -6.37 5.00
CA ASP A 73 -9.59 -5.67 6.03
C ASP A 73 -8.26 -6.38 6.34
N VAL A 74 -8.27 -7.73 6.40
CA VAL A 74 -7.06 -8.53 6.59
C VAL A 74 -6.15 -8.43 5.37
N LEU A 75 -6.70 -8.51 4.14
CA LEU A 75 -5.92 -8.30 2.91
C LEU A 75 -5.36 -6.87 2.85
N GLY A 76 -6.11 -5.88 3.35
CA GLY A 76 -5.65 -4.51 3.52
C GLY A 76 -4.42 -4.43 4.41
N ALA A 77 -4.47 -5.06 5.59
CA ALA A 77 -3.34 -5.10 6.52
C ALA A 77 -2.10 -5.80 5.92
N GLN A 78 -2.29 -6.87 5.16
CA GLN A 78 -1.19 -7.54 4.45
C GLN A 78 -0.51 -6.59 3.45
N THR A 79 -1.29 -5.81 2.70
CA THR A 79 -0.73 -4.86 1.73
C THR A 79 -0.08 -3.65 2.39
N GLU A 80 -0.58 -3.18 3.52
CA GLU A 80 0.08 -2.14 4.33
C GLU A 80 1.48 -2.62 4.75
N GLY A 81 1.60 -3.82 5.28
CA GLY A 81 2.88 -4.40 5.65
C GLY A 81 3.81 -4.60 4.46
N MET A 82 3.30 -5.11 3.34
CA MET A 82 4.09 -5.33 2.12
C MET A 82 4.66 -4.01 1.57
N ILE A 83 3.85 -2.98 1.47
CA ILE A 83 4.26 -1.67 0.94
C ILE A 83 5.23 -1.00 1.91
N GLY A 84 4.91 -0.98 3.21
CA GLY A 84 5.77 -0.42 4.24
C GLY A 84 7.15 -1.08 4.26
N TYR A 85 7.21 -2.40 4.15
CA TYR A 85 8.45 -3.17 4.06
C TYR A 85 9.32 -2.73 2.86
N MET A 86 8.73 -2.57 1.68
CA MET A 86 9.47 -2.09 0.50
C MET A 86 9.98 -0.66 0.68
N ILE A 87 9.17 0.22 1.28
CA ILE A 87 9.55 1.61 1.54
C ILE A 87 10.71 1.65 2.55
N GLU A 88 10.64 0.89 3.64
CA GLU A 88 11.73 0.81 4.62
C GLU A 88 13.02 0.31 4.00
N GLN A 89 12.97 -0.74 3.17
CA GLN A 89 14.15 -1.25 2.50
C GLN A 89 14.81 -0.22 1.60
N GLU A 90 14.02 0.42 0.73
CA GLU A 90 14.59 1.35 -0.26
C GLU A 90 15.06 2.66 0.38
N LEU A 91 14.40 3.15 1.43
CA LEU A 91 14.90 4.28 2.24
C LEU A 91 16.13 3.89 3.06
N GLY A 92 16.12 2.71 3.68
CA GLY A 92 17.23 2.21 4.47
C GLY A 92 18.52 2.05 3.67
N ASN A 93 18.41 1.77 2.36
CA ASN A 93 19.56 1.73 1.44
C ASN A 93 20.15 3.12 1.17
N LEU A 94 19.46 4.19 1.48
CA LEU A 94 19.85 5.57 1.19
C LEU A 94 20.19 6.40 2.43
N LEU A 95 19.74 5.96 3.59
CA LEU A 95 19.89 6.69 4.85
C LEU A 95 20.93 6.02 5.77
N PRO A 96 21.56 6.80 6.69
CA PRO A 96 22.41 6.22 7.72
C PRO A 96 21.68 5.17 8.56
N ILE A 97 22.40 4.13 8.99
CA ILE A 97 21.82 3.00 9.75
C ILE A 97 21.24 3.42 11.11
N GLU A 98 21.65 4.57 11.62
CA GLU A 98 21.16 5.13 12.86
C GLU A 98 19.77 5.76 12.74
N VAL A 99 19.28 6.00 11.51
CA VAL A 99 17.93 6.55 11.28
C VAL A 99 16.90 5.47 11.59
N PRO A 100 16.06 5.65 12.62
CA PRO A 100 15.05 4.65 12.97
C PRO A 100 13.89 4.67 11.98
N PHE A 101 13.37 3.48 11.67
CA PHE A 101 12.16 3.28 10.87
C PHE A 101 11.09 2.59 11.70
N ALA A 102 9.83 2.83 11.35
CA ALA A 102 8.70 2.07 11.84
C ALA A 102 7.59 2.05 10.79
N THR A 103 7.11 0.87 10.44
CA THR A 103 5.88 0.69 9.68
C THR A 103 4.73 0.45 10.65
N ILE A 104 3.68 1.25 10.53
CA ILE A 104 2.51 1.19 11.40
C ILE A 104 1.35 0.64 10.58
N LEU A 105 0.73 -0.44 11.08
CA LEU A 105 -0.55 -0.91 10.60
C LEU A 105 -1.64 -0.04 11.19
N THR A 106 -2.63 0.32 10.37
CA THR A 106 -3.71 1.21 10.77
C THR A 106 -5.02 0.43 10.86
N MET A 107 -5.78 0.68 11.94
CA MET A 107 -7.17 0.27 12.04
C MET A 107 -8.05 1.51 11.92
N VAL A 108 -9.16 1.37 11.18
CA VAL A 108 -10.11 2.47 10.96
C VAL A 108 -11.42 2.11 11.63
N GLU A 109 -11.85 2.96 12.57
CA GLU A 109 -13.20 2.87 13.12
C GLU A 109 -14.21 3.33 12.08
N VAL A 110 -15.25 2.55 11.87
CA VAL A 110 -16.33 2.81 10.91
C VAL A 110 -17.68 2.87 11.62
N ASP A 111 -18.58 3.69 11.12
CA ASP A 111 -19.96 3.73 11.58
C ASP A 111 -20.70 2.51 11.00
N PRO A 112 -21.24 1.58 11.82
CA PRO A 112 -21.98 0.43 11.31
C PRO A 112 -23.28 0.80 10.58
N GLU A 113 -23.78 2.01 10.79
CA GLU A 113 -24.98 2.53 10.11
C GLU A 113 -24.64 3.30 8.82
N ASP A 114 -23.36 3.36 8.41
CA ASP A 114 -22.95 4.07 7.19
C ASP A 114 -23.68 3.47 5.97
N PRO A 115 -24.37 4.30 5.18
CA PRO A 115 -25.12 3.84 4.00
C PRO A 115 -24.23 3.19 2.92
N ALA A 116 -22.91 3.37 2.98
CA ALA A 116 -21.97 2.69 2.08
C ALA A 116 -21.97 1.16 2.24
N PHE A 117 -22.38 0.61 3.41
CA PHE A 117 -22.55 -0.83 3.57
C PHE A 117 -23.73 -1.36 2.76
N GLN A 118 -24.76 -0.54 2.52
CA GLN A 118 -25.94 -0.90 1.73
C GLN A 118 -25.74 -0.59 0.24
N ASN A 119 -24.94 0.41 -0.08
CA ASN A 119 -24.68 0.87 -1.43
C ASN A 119 -23.20 1.21 -1.64
N PRO A 120 -22.31 0.21 -1.74
CA PRO A 120 -20.88 0.42 -1.96
C PRO A 120 -20.63 1.07 -3.31
N THR A 121 -19.79 2.12 -3.33
CA THR A 121 -19.54 2.95 -4.53
C THR A 121 -18.13 2.82 -5.09
N LYS A 122 -17.19 2.23 -4.34
CA LYS A 122 -15.78 2.09 -4.77
C LYS A 122 -15.47 0.63 -5.09
N PRO A 123 -15.34 0.26 -6.37
CA PRO A 123 -14.92 -1.09 -6.75
C PRO A 123 -13.43 -1.30 -6.39
N ILE A 124 -13.10 -2.53 -5.97
CA ILE A 124 -11.74 -2.99 -5.72
C ILE A 124 -11.49 -4.20 -6.62
N GLY A 125 -10.37 -4.17 -7.36
CA GLY A 125 -10.05 -5.21 -8.32
C GLY A 125 -10.65 -4.98 -9.71
N PRO A 126 -10.64 -6.01 -10.59
CA PRO A 126 -11.16 -5.91 -11.94
C PRO A 126 -12.68 -5.79 -11.97
N ILE A 127 -13.18 -5.15 -13.01
CA ILE A 127 -14.61 -5.13 -13.32
C ILE A 127 -14.90 -6.35 -14.20
N TYR A 128 -15.82 -7.18 -13.77
CA TYR A 128 -16.29 -8.35 -14.51
C TYR A 128 -17.53 -7.99 -15.32
N THR A 129 -17.64 -8.57 -16.53
CA THR A 129 -18.87 -8.57 -17.31
C THR A 129 -19.74 -9.78 -16.94
N HIS A 130 -21.02 -9.69 -17.20
CA HIS A 130 -21.99 -10.77 -16.93
C HIS A 130 -21.94 -11.93 -17.97
N GLU A 131 -20.77 -12.23 -18.53
CA GLU A 131 -20.62 -13.38 -19.43
C GLU A 131 -20.05 -14.58 -18.70
#